data_4d42acb74fc50a45a1c6f4bf9dcee07d
#
_entry.id   4d42acb74fc50a45a1c6f4bf9dcee07d
#
_cell.length_a   1.000
_cell.length_b   1.000
_cell.length_c   1.000
_cell.angle_alpha   90.00
_cell.angle_beta   90.00
_cell.angle_gamma   90.00
#
_symmetry.space_group_name_H-M   'P 1'
#
loop_
_entity.id
_entity.type
_entity.pdbx_description
1 polymer ?
#
loop_
_entity_poly.entity_id
_entity_poly.type
_entity_poly.pdbx_seq_one_letter_code
_entity_poly.pdbx_strand_id
1 'polypeptide(L)'
;MTEPISRSRPPGRVRGTRQAAAIEDTLREADGFRTAQELFDELRRRGDSVGLTTVYRNLNLLVEAGLADVVHREDGESQFRLCGHSAAAGEHHHHIVCRVCGRSVEVAGPEVEAWADRVAAAAGYTQISHTVELFGLCPDHS
;
A
#
# COMPACT_ATOMS: atom_id res chain seq x y z
N MET A 1 22.85 5.24 45.02
CA MET A 1 23.13 6.33 44.06
C MET A 1 22.73 5.84 42.68
N THR A 2 21.60 6.25 42.22
CA THR A 2 21.08 5.96 40.87
C THR A 2 21.32 7.19 40.00
N GLU A 3 22.18 7.04 39.00
CA GLU A 3 22.39 8.08 37.99
C GLU A 3 21.12 8.22 37.15
N PRO A 4 20.67 9.44 36.81
CA PRO A 4 19.57 9.64 35.94
C PRO A 4 19.95 9.29 34.51
N ILE A 5 19.25 8.32 33.92
CA ILE A 5 19.34 7.98 32.51
C ILE A 5 18.90 9.20 31.70
N SER A 6 19.87 9.85 31.08
CA SER A 6 19.64 10.91 30.10
C SER A 6 18.86 10.32 28.93
N ARG A 7 17.56 10.62 28.85
CA ARG A 7 16.75 10.34 27.66
C ARG A 7 17.18 11.30 26.56
N SER A 8 18.12 10.89 25.76
CA SER A 8 18.45 11.58 24.53
C SER A 8 17.24 11.51 23.59
N ARG A 9 16.65 12.67 23.40
CA ARG A 9 15.57 12.92 22.45
C ARG A 9 16.10 12.66 21.03
N PRO A 10 15.47 11.80 20.22
CA PRO A 10 15.93 11.58 18.86
C PRO A 10 15.73 12.84 18.03
N PRO A 11 16.78 13.35 17.36
CA PRO A 11 16.64 14.49 16.45
C PRO A 11 16.01 14.03 15.15
N GLY A 12 15.00 14.71 14.68
CA GLY A 12 14.51 14.56 13.29
C GLY A 12 13.03 14.28 13.10
N ARG A 13 12.19 14.28 14.14
CA ARG A 13 10.79 13.87 14.04
C ARG A 13 9.85 14.86 13.31
N VAL A 14 10.20 16.14 13.19
CA VAL A 14 9.29 17.17 12.66
C VAL A 14 9.29 17.23 11.12
N ARG A 15 10.44 17.05 10.48
CA ARG A 15 10.54 17.02 9.02
C ARG A 15 9.97 15.71 8.44
N GLY A 16 10.27 14.59 9.09
CA GLY A 16 9.76 13.29 8.68
C GLY A 16 8.25 13.17 8.76
N THR A 17 7.60 13.81 9.73
CA THR A 17 6.15 13.82 9.88
C THR A 17 5.42 14.64 8.82
N ARG A 18 5.97 15.77 8.39
CA ARG A 18 5.39 16.57 7.30
C ARG A 18 5.47 15.86 5.96
N GLN A 19 6.61 15.27 5.66
CA GLN A 19 6.81 14.50 4.42
C GLN A 19 5.91 13.26 4.40
N ALA A 20 5.83 12.53 5.50
CA ALA A 20 4.95 11.37 5.63
C ALA A 20 3.48 11.74 5.45
N ALA A 21 3.03 12.85 6.07
CA ALA A 21 1.67 13.35 5.92
C ALA A 21 1.36 13.76 4.48
N ALA A 22 2.28 14.46 3.82
CA ALA A 22 2.12 14.86 2.42
C ALA A 22 2.01 13.67 1.47
N ILE A 23 2.81 12.64 1.68
CA ILE A 23 2.77 11.39 0.90
C ILE A 23 1.44 10.67 1.12
N GLU A 24 1.02 10.52 2.37
CA GLU A 24 -0.24 9.87 2.71
C GLU A 24 -1.45 10.62 2.15
N ASP A 25 -1.49 11.96 2.27
CA ASP A 25 -2.56 12.78 1.72
C ASP A 25 -2.64 12.69 0.21
N THR A 26 -1.50 12.72 -0.47
CA THR A 26 -1.43 12.58 -1.93
C THR A 26 -1.95 11.21 -2.38
N LEU A 27 -1.59 10.16 -1.66
CA LEU A 27 -2.06 8.82 -1.93
C LEU A 27 -3.56 8.67 -1.64
N ARG A 28 -4.06 9.31 -0.58
CA ARG A 28 -5.49 9.32 -0.23
C ARG A 28 -6.36 9.99 -1.28
N GLU A 29 -5.87 11.07 -1.87
CA GLU A 29 -6.57 11.80 -2.92
C GLU A 29 -6.49 11.12 -4.29
N ALA A 30 -5.58 10.18 -4.47
CA ALA A 30 -5.44 9.43 -5.70
C ALA A 30 -6.62 8.47 -5.89
N ASP A 31 -7.15 8.44 -7.11
CA ASP A 31 -8.19 7.49 -7.50
C ASP A 31 -7.54 6.21 -8.03
N GLY A 32 -7.46 5.18 -7.18
CA GLY A 32 -6.84 3.91 -7.50
C GLY A 32 -5.37 3.79 -7.10
N PHE A 33 -4.71 2.79 -7.67
CA PHE A 33 -3.29 2.54 -7.41
C PHE A 33 -2.38 3.52 -8.15
N ARG A 34 -1.30 3.93 -7.49
CA ARG A 34 -0.28 4.82 -8.03
C ARG A 34 1.12 4.27 -7.78
N THR A 35 2.01 4.50 -8.72
CA THR A 35 3.43 4.22 -8.54
C THR A 35 4.07 5.27 -7.64
N ALA A 36 5.20 4.92 -7.04
CA ALA A 36 5.98 5.89 -6.25
C ALA A 36 6.44 7.08 -7.11
N GLN A 37 6.76 6.85 -8.38
CA GLN A 37 7.15 7.90 -9.31
C GLN A 37 6.00 8.88 -9.59
N GLU A 38 4.78 8.38 -9.81
CA GLU A 38 3.59 9.23 -10.01
C GLU A 38 3.32 10.09 -8.78
N LEU A 39 3.45 9.52 -7.58
CA LEU A 39 3.29 10.26 -6.31
C LEU A 39 4.38 11.32 -6.14
N PHE A 40 5.62 10.97 -6.46
CA PHE A 40 6.75 11.90 -6.42
C PHE A 40 6.53 13.09 -7.35
N ASP A 41 6.09 12.85 -8.58
CA ASP A 41 5.83 13.90 -9.56
C ASP A 41 4.68 14.82 -9.10
N GLU A 42 3.64 14.25 -8.51
CA GLU A 42 2.52 15.01 -7.95
C GLU A 42 2.97 15.88 -6.76
N LEU A 43 3.76 15.33 -5.85
CA LEU A 43 4.31 16.06 -4.71
C LEU A 43 5.16 17.25 -5.17
N ARG A 44 5.98 17.05 -6.21
CA ARG A 44 6.77 18.13 -6.82
C ARG A 44 5.88 19.24 -7.41
N ARG A 45 4.81 18.86 -8.10
CA ARG A 45 3.85 19.84 -8.65
C ARG A 45 3.16 20.66 -7.56
N ARG A 46 2.94 20.07 -6.40
CA ARG A 46 2.36 20.75 -5.22
C ARG A 46 3.38 21.62 -4.48
N GLY A 47 4.64 21.57 -4.83
CA GLY A 47 5.71 22.29 -4.19
C GLY A 47 6.29 21.62 -2.95
N ASP A 48 5.96 20.36 -2.72
CA ASP A 48 6.52 19.58 -1.61
C ASP A 48 7.95 19.13 -1.94
N SER A 49 8.86 19.38 -1.00
CA SER A 49 10.26 19.00 -1.12
C SER A 49 10.50 17.61 -0.53
N VAL A 50 10.16 16.57 -1.28
CA VAL A 50 10.31 15.17 -0.89
C VAL A 50 11.12 14.44 -1.95
N GLY A 51 12.12 13.66 -1.53
CA GLY A 51 12.89 12.81 -2.43
C GLY A 51 12.18 11.49 -2.75
N LEU A 52 12.47 10.91 -3.91
CA LEU A 52 11.88 9.63 -4.34
C LEU A 52 12.14 8.50 -3.36
N THR A 53 13.34 8.41 -2.79
CA THR A 53 13.70 7.41 -1.78
C THR A 53 12.82 7.55 -0.53
N THR A 54 12.51 8.77 -0.12
CA THR A 54 11.61 9.04 1.02
C THR A 54 10.18 8.60 0.70
N VAL A 55 9.71 8.82 -0.54
CA VAL A 55 8.39 8.33 -1.00
C VAL A 55 8.32 6.81 -0.87
N TYR A 56 9.29 6.08 -1.42
CA TYR A 56 9.33 4.62 -1.31
C TYR A 56 9.35 4.12 0.14
N ARG A 57 10.17 4.74 0.97
CA ARG A 57 10.27 4.37 2.39
C ARG A 57 8.93 4.52 3.11
N ASN A 58 8.25 5.64 2.90
CA ASN A 58 6.96 5.89 3.54
C ASN A 58 5.86 4.97 3.00
N LEU A 59 5.84 4.70 1.70
CA LEU A 59 4.89 3.75 1.11
C LEU A 59 5.07 2.35 1.70
N ASN A 60 6.29 1.88 1.82
CA ASN A 60 6.59 0.57 2.43
C ASN A 60 6.17 0.53 3.90
N LEU A 61 6.38 1.60 4.66
CA LEU A 61 5.93 1.69 6.06
C LEU A 61 4.41 1.62 6.16
N LEU A 62 3.68 2.25 5.25
CA LEU A 62 2.22 2.17 5.19
C LEU A 62 1.74 0.74 4.89
N VAL A 63 2.41 0.05 3.97
CA VAL A 63 2.10 -1.35 3.66
C VAL A 63 2.38 -2.26 4.86
N GLU A 64 3.52 -2.12 5.51
CA GLU A 64 3.88 -2.89 6.71
C GLU A 64 2.91 -2.66 7.87
N ALA A 65 2.39 -1.43 7.99
CA ALA A 65 1.40 -1.07 9.00
C ALA A 65 -0.02 -1.54 8.66
N GLY A 66 -0.25 -2.13 7.47
CA GLY A 66 -1.57 -2.53 7.01
C GLY A 66 -2.48 -1.37 6.58
N LEU A 67 -1.92 -0.19 6.36
CA LEU A 67 -2.66 1.03 5.97
C LEU A 67 -2.70 1.24 4.46
N ALA A 68 -1.85 0.57 3.71
CA ALA A 68 -1.82 0.62 2.26
C ALA A 68 -1.68 -0.78 1.67
N ASP A 69 -2.25 -0.96 0.49
CA ASP A 69 -2.07 -2.13 -0.35
C ASP A 69 -1.01 -1.85 -1.41
N VAL A 70 -0.31 -2.90 -1.80
CA VAL A 70 0.64 -2.88 -2.91
C VAL A 70 0.29 -3.96 -3.91
N VAL A 71 0.30 -3.62 -5.19
CA VAL A 71 0.18 -4.57 -6.29
C VAL A 71 1.45 -4.51 -7.14
N HIS A 72 1.91 -5.67 -7.60
CA HIS A 72 3.07 -5.79 -8.46
C HIS A 72 2.62 -6.02 -9.90
N ARG A 73 3.00 -5.13 -10.80
CA ARG A 73 2.65 -5.24 -12.22
C ARG A 73 3.56 -6.23 -12.93
N GLU A 74 3.13 -6.69 -14.10
CA GLU A 74 3.89 -7.58 -14.96
C GLU A 74 5.24 -6.99 -15.41
N ASP A 75 5.34 -5.66 -15.49
CA ASP A 75 6.58 -4.93 -15.79
C ASP A 75 7.55 -4.80 -14.60
N GLY A 76 7.18 -5.36 -13.45
CA GLY A 76 7.97 -5.31 -12.21
C GLY A 76 7.74 -4.05 -11.37
N GLU A 77 6.92 -3.12 -11.83
CA GLU A 77 6.61 -1.89 -11.11
C GLU A 77 5.57 -2.13 -10.03
N SER A 78 5.78 -1.54 -8.85
CA SER A 78 4.83 -1.61 -7.73
C SER A 78 3.90 -0.40 -7.74
N GLN A 79 2.63 -0.63 -7.48
CA GLN A 79 1.63 0.41 -7.32
C GLN A 79 1.00 0.32 -5.93
N PHE A 80 0.69 1.46 -5.34
CA PHE A 80 0.21 1.59 -3.96
C PHE A 80 -1.14 2.30 -3.91
N ARG A 81 -1.97 1.90 -2.94
CA ARG A 81 -3.26 2.53 -2.64
C ARG A 81 -3.49 2.48 -1.13
N LEU A 82 -4.02 3.55 -0.55
CA LEU A 82 -4.50 3.48 0.83
C LEU A 82 -5.70 2.55 0.94
N CYS A 83 -5.70 1.73 1.98
CA CYS A 83 -6.85 0.91 2.32
C CYS A 83 -8.03 1.81 2.69
N GLY A 84 -9.21 1.53 2.14
CA GLY A 84 -10.43 2.20 2.54
C GLY A 84 -10.78 1.88 4.01
N HIS A 85 -11.54 2.75 4.63
CA HIS A 85 -11.95 2.62 6.04
C HIS A 85 -12.80 1.36 6.34
N SER A 86 -13.18 0.61 5.32
CA SER A 86 -13.96 -0.62 5.43
C SER A 86 -13.13 -1.88 5.60
N ALA A 87 -11.80 -1.79 5.49
CA ALA A 87 -10.94 -2.91 5.80
C ALA A 87 -10.82 -3.00 7.32
N ALA A 88 -11.77 -3.71 7.95
CA ALA A 88 -11.55 -4.21 9.29
C ALA A 88 -10.22 -4.97 9.28
N ALA A 89 -9.33 -4.62 10.20
CA ALA A 89 -8.02 -5.24 10.31
C ALA A 89 -8.16 -6.78 10.28
N GLY A 90 -7.73 -7.42 9.20
CA GLY A 90 -7.78 -8.87 9.04
C GLY A 90 -8.71 -9.41 7.93
N GLU A 91 -9.51 -8.58 7.27
CA GLU A 91 -10.27 -9.06 6.11
C GLU A 91 -9.39 -9.05 4.86
N HIS A 92 -9.20 -10.22 4.29
CA HIS A 92 -8.57 -10.39 2.98
C HIS A 92 -9.47 -9.83 1.89
N HIS A 93 -8.94 -8.90 1.13
CA HIS A 93 -9.59 -8.41 -0.07
C HIS A 93 -8.66 -8.55 -1.27
N HIS A 94 -9.25 -8.78 -2.41
CA HIS A 94 -8.56 -8.89 -3.69
C HIS A 94 -8.90 -7.67 -4.54
N HIS A 95 -8.15 -7.44 -5.59
CA HIS A 95 -8.31 -6.26 -6.43
C HIS A 95 -8.42 -6.62 -7.91
N ILE A 96 -9.28 -5.87 -8.62
CA ILE A 96 -9.23 -5.76 -10.07
C ILE A 96 -8.67 -4.38 -10.38
N VAL A 97 -7.62 -4.31 -11.18
CA VAL A 97 -6.89 -3.07 -11.48
C VAL A 97 -6.88 -2.83 -12.98
N CYS A 98 -7.22 -1.63 -13.40
CA CYS A 98 -7.10 -1.23 -14.79
C CYS A 98 -5.63 -0.97 -15.16
N ARG A 99 -5.15 -1.64 -16.20
CA ARG A 99 -3.77 -1.47 -16.71
C ARG A 99 -3.47 -0.07 -17.20
N VAL A 100 -4.48 0.67 -17.63
CA VAL A 100 -4.31 1.99 -18.24
C VAL A 100 -4.33 3.10 -17.19
N CYS A 101 -5.38 3.17 -16.37
CA CYS A 101 -5.59 4.29 -15.45
C CYS A 101 -5.34 3.95 -13.97
N GLY A 102 -5.04 2.68 -13.63
CA GLY A 102 -4.84 2.26 -12.25
C GLY A 102 -6.11 2.20 -11.39
N ARG A 103 -7.30 2.55 -11.93
CA ARG A 103 -8.56 2.40 -11.22
C ARG A 103 -8.69 0.98 -10.71
N SER A 104 -9.12 0.83 -9.48
CA SER A 104 -9.25 -0.48 -8.86
C SER A 104 -10.60 -0.67 -8.20
N VAL A 105 -11.01 -1.93 -8.14
CA VAL A 105 -12.20 -2.38 -7.42
C VAL A 105 -11.78 -3.47 -6.45
N GLU A 106 -12.20 -3.34 -5.21
CA GLU A 106 -12.03 -4.39 -4.21
C GLU A 106 -13.08 -5.48 -4.47
N VAL A 107 -12.64 -6.73 -4.45
CA VAL A 107 -13.52 -7.88 -4.64
C VAL A 107 -13.32 -8.89 -3.53
N ALA A 108 -14.43 -9.44 -3.04
CA ALA A 108 -14.39 -10.58 -2.15
C ALA A 108 -14.29 -11.86 -2.98
N GLY A 109 -13.53 -12.83 -2.50
CA GLY A 109 -13.31 -14.10 -3.20
C GLY A 109 -13.48 -15.29 -2.27
N PRO A 110 -14.71 -15.57 -1.74
CA PRO A 110 -14.90 -16.67 -0.81
C PRO A 110 -14.53 -18.03 -1.41
N GLU A 111 -14.68 -18.21 -2.70
CA GLU A 111 -14.25 -19.42 -3.41
C GLU A 111 -12.73 -19.55 -3.44
N VAL A 112 -12.01 -18.44 -3.61
CA VAL A 112 -10.55 -18.40 -3.58
C VAL A 112 -10.04 -18.70 -2.17
N GLU A 113 -10.66 -18.12 -1.15
CA GLU A 113 -10.32 -18.39 0.25
C GLU A 113 -10.50 -19.87 0.58
N ALA A 114 -11.66 -20.44 0.24
CA ALA A 114 -11.94 -21.85 0.49
C ALA A 114 -10.99 -22.79 -0.28
N TRP A 115 -10.63 -22.44 -1.51
CA TRP A 115 -9.67 -23.18 -2.29
C TRP A 115 -8.29 -23.15 -1.66
N ALA A 116 -7.81 -21.96 -1.26
CA ALA A 116 -6.51 -21.78 -0.62
C ALA A 116 -6.40 -22.60 0.69
N ASP A 117 -7.43 -22.57 1.52
CA ASP A 117 -7.49 -23.34 2.76
C ASP A 117 -7.41 -24.85 2.51
N ARG A 118 -8.14 -25.35 1.50
CA ARG A 118 -8.10 -26.77 1.14
C ARG A 118 -6.73 -27.21 0.64
N VAL A 119 -6.12 -26.39 -0.21
CA VAL A 119 -4.77 -26.69 -0.76
C VAL A 119 -3.73 -26.70 0.36
N ALA A 120 -3.78 -25.72 1.23
CA ALA A 120 -2.86 -25.64 2.37
C ALA A 120 -3.01 -26.84 3.32
N ALA A 121 -4.25 -27.17 3.68
CA ALA A 121 -4.53 -28.31 4.54
C ALA A 121 -4.06 -29.63 3.92
N ALA A 122 -4.30 -29.85 2.63
CA ALA A 122 -3.85 -31.03 1.91
C ALA A 122 -2.33 -31.16 1.86
N ALA A 123 -1.62 -30.06 1.83
CA ALA A 123 -0.15 -29.98 1.83
C ALA A 123 0.46 -29.93 3.23
N GLY A 124 -0.35 -29.81 4.29
CA GLY A 124 0.11 -29.71 5.68
C GLY A 124 0.63 -28.33 6.08
N TYR A 125 0.27 -27.27 5.34
CA TYR A 125 0.66 -25.91 5.64
C TYR A 125 -0.36 -25.22 6.53
N THR A 126 0.12 -24.38 7.45
CA THR A 126 -0.69 -23.55 8.34
C THR A 126 -0.27 -22.08 8.23
N GLN A 127 -1.12 -21.16 8.70
CA GLN A 127 -0.84 -19.74 8.71
C GLN A 127 -0.50 -19.19 7.31
N ILE A 128 -1.22 -19.65 6.31
CA ILE A 128 -1.04 -19.20 4.94
C ILE A 128 -1.61 -17.77 4.76
N SER A 129 -1.00 -17.06 3.86
CA SER A 129 -1.54 -15.80 3.34
C SER A 129 -1.51 -15.81 1.82
N HIS A 130 -2.42 -15.11 1.21
CA HIS A 130 -2.47 -14.98 -0.25
C HIS A 130 -3.14 -13.67 -0.63
N THR A 131 -2.86 -13.20 -1.83
CA THR A 131 -3.57 -12.11 -2.48
C THR A 131 -3.83 -12.49 -3.93
N VAL A 132 -4.96 -12.06 -4.48
CA VAL A 132 -5.27 -12.23 -5.89
C VAL A 132 -5.46 -10.85 -6.50
N GLU A 133 -4.73 -10.61 -7.57
CA GLU A 133 -4.77 -9.36 -8.31
C GLU A 133 -5.14 -9.67 -9.75
N LEU A 134 -6.23 -9.07 -10.22
CA LEU A 134 -6.68 -9.20 -11.59
C LEU A 134 -6.38 -7.91 -12.34
N PHE A 135 -5.70 -8.00 -13.46
CA PHE A 135 -5.39 -6.86 -14.32
C PHE A 135 -6.21 -6.92 -15.60
N GLY A 136 -6.92 -5.85 -15.89
CA GLY A 136 -7.76 -5.76 -17.07
C GLY A 136 -7.90 -4.34 -17.56
N LEU A 137 -8.93 -4.09 -18.37
CA LEU A 137 -9.30 -2.76 -18.82
C LEU A 137 -10.63 -2.38 -18.17
N CYS A 138 -10.71 -1.19 -17.59
CA CYS A 138 -11.98 -0.69 -17.06
C CYS A 138 -12.92 -0.26 -18.19
N PRO A 139 -14.23 -0.06 -17.92
CA PRO A 139 -15.21 0.30 -18.96
C PRO A 139 -14.83 1.53 -19.77
N ASP A 140 -14.08 2.47 -19.19
CA ASP A 140 -13.65 3.68 -19.89
C ASP A 140 -12.45 3.45 -20.84
N HIS A 141 -11.82 2.27 -20.77
CA HIS A 141 -10.62 1.90 -21.53
C HIS A 141 -10.75 0.56 -22.28
N SER A 142 -11.91 -0.05 -22.23
CA SER A 142 -12.19 -1.30 -22.95
C SER A 142 -12.74 -1.06 -24.35
#